data_7ad8834c5771c51ba34ed57f78357c97
#
_entry.id   7ad8834c5771c51ba34ed57f78357c97
#
_cell.length_a   1.000
_cell.length_b   1.000
_cell.length_c   1.000
_cell.angle_alpha   90.00
_cell.angle_beta   90.00
_cell.angle_gamma   90.00
#
_symmetry.space_group_name_H-M   'P 1'
#
loop_
_entity.id
_entity.type
_entity.pdbx_description
1 polymer ?
#
loop_
_entity_poly.entity_id
_entity_poly.type
_entity_poly.pdbx_seq_one_letter_code
_entity_poly.pdbx_strand_id
1 'polypeptide(L)'
;MERKRFVVLLMSLFSVAAAIAGRPDSLRHPEEKHFRNIRQLTFGGRNAEAYFSFGQNQLIFQSTRPPYDCDQIFTMNLDGSHQRLVSTGKGRTTCGYFFPGDKKILFASTHGHGDGCPPPPDRSRGYVWGVFNDYDLYVANADGSNLKVLSASKGYDAEATISPNGRKIVFTSTRDGDLELYTMNLNGSDVRRITTELGYDGGAFFSWDGKNIVYRAYHPKDSVEVVEYKALLADQLVKPSKMEIFICDADGNDHKQLTNTGTANFSPFFHPDNKRILFASNVKDPRGRNFELYIMNIDGSNLEQITFGGHFNSFPMFTRDGKKLVFISDRNAKDPYEFNVFMADWVE
;
A
#
# COMPACT_ATOMS: atom_id res chain seq x y z
N MET A 1 -70.30 5.76 -55.59
CA MET A 1 -69.19 4.82 -55.40
C MET A 1 -67.91 5.63 -55.36
N GLU A 2 -67.49 6.09 -54.11
CA GLU A 2 -66.27 6.85 -53.88
C GLU A 2 -65.16 5.90 -53.42
N ARG A 3 -64.05 5.90 -54.18
CA ARG A 3 -62.87 5.15 -53.81
C ARG A 3 -62.00 6.04 -52.92
N LYS A 4 -61.88 5.67 -51.59
CA LYS A 4 -60.91 6.26 -50.66
C LYS A 4 -59.52 5.67 -50.98
N ARG A 5 -58.55 6.55 -51.32
CA ARG A 5 -57.11 6.22 -51.42
C ARG A 5 -56.48 6.32 -50.06
N PHE A 6 -55.94 5.21 -49.54
CA PHE A 6 -55.07 5.19 -48.36
C PHE A 6 -53.64 5.55 -48.78
N VAL A 7 -53.12 6.63 -48.26
CA VAL A 7 -51.72 6.98 -48.35
C VAL A 7 -51.01 6.38 -47.13
N VAL A 8 -50.16 5.40 -47.35
CA VAL A 8 -49.29 4.83 -46.29
C VAL A 8 -48.04 5.69 -46.23
N LEU A 9 -47.87 6.43 -45.15
CA LEU A 9 -46.67 7.20 -44.84
C LEU A 9 -45.64 6.28 -44.17
N LEU A 10 -44.60 5.86 -44.92
CA LEU A 10 -43.45 5.16 -44.32
C LEU A 10 -42.59 6.18 -43.55
N MET A 11 -42.67 6.16 -42.22
CA MET A 11 -41.68 6.83 -41.35
C MET A 11 -40.42 5.96 -41.25
N SER A 12 -39.36 6.37 -41.91
CA SER A 12 -38.01 5.82 -41.73
C SER A 12 -37.45 6.33 -40.41
N LEU A 13 -37.37 5.44 -39.40
CA LEU A 13 -36.64 5.69 -38.17
C LEU A 13 -35.12 5.67 -38.48
N PHE A 14 -34.55 6.83 -38.61
CA PHE A 14 -33.08 6.99 -38.46
C PHE A 14 -32.71 6.88 -37.00
N SER A 15 -32.20 5.74 -36.57
CA SER A 15 -31.52 5.60 -35.28
C SER A 15 -30.16 6.30 -35.36
N VAL A 16 -30.10 7.51 -34.80
CA VAL A 16 -28.84 8.19 -34.55
C VAL A 16 -28.21 7.47 -33.33
N ALA A 17 -27.29 6.57 -33.58
CA ALA A 17 -26.38 6.09 -32.56
C ALA A 17 -25.46 7.26 -32.19
N ALA A 18 -25.83 8.00 -31.15
CA ALA A 18 -24.95 8.98 -30.52
C ALA A 18 -23.76 8.18 -29.95
N ALA A 19 -22.61 8.31 -30.57
CA ALA A 19 -21.35 7.91 -29.98
C ALA A 19 -21.22 8.65 -28.64
N ILE A 20 -21.34 7.93 -27.53
CA ILE A 20 -21.01 8.45 -26.20
C ILE A 20 -19.51 8.66 -26.22
N ALA A 21 -19.07 9.84 -26.64
CA ALA A 21 -17.71 10.30 -26.36
C ALA A 21 -17.59 10.29 -24.85
N GLY A 22 -16.82 9.35 -24.28
CA GLY A 22 -16.58 9.26 -22.85
C GLY A 22 -16.16 10.63 -22.33
N ARG A 23 -16.74 11.08 -21.22
CA ARG A 23 -16.30 12.30 -20.54
C ARG A 23 -14.79 12.18 -20.32
N PRO A 24 -14.00 13.23 -20.59
CA PRO A 24 -12.58 13.19 -20.31
C PRO A 24 -12.39 12.79 -18.85
N ASP A 25 -11.44 11.88 -18.58
CA ASP A 25 -11.07 11.43 -17.23
C ASP A 25 -10.40 12.61 -16.52
N SER A 26 -11.22 13.42 -15.83
CA SER A 26 -10.80 14.68 -15.20
C SER A 26 -9.78 14.50 -14.09
N LEU A 27 -9.59 13.28 -13.61
CA LEU A 27 -8.63 12.95 -12.56
C LEU A 27 -7.28 12.46 -13.13
N ARG A 28 -7.22 12.19 -14.44
CA ARG A 28 -6.02 11.70 -15.10
C ARG A 28 -5.17 12.87 -15.61
N HIS A 29 -3.87 12.86 -15.28
CA HIS A 29 -2.93 13.74 -15.95
C HIS A 29 -2.66 13.28 -17.40
N PRO A 30 -2.46 14.17 -18.38
CA PRO A 30 -2.24 13.77 -19.79
C PRO A 30 -1.09 12.77 -20.00
N GLU A 31 -0.01 12.88 -19.22
CA GLU A 31 1.17 12.01 -19.29
C GLU A 31 0.96 10.62 -18.64
N GLU A 32 -0.11 10.39 -17.89
CA GLU A 32 -0.45 9.11 -17.27
C GLU A 32 -1.00 8.12 -18.30
N LYS A 33 -0.14 7.66 -19.20
CA LYS A 33 -0.53 6.83 -20.34
C LYS A 33 -1.07 5.45 -19.97
N HIS A 34 -0.68 4.92 -18.80
CA HIS A 34 -1.12 3.62 -18.28
C HIS A 34 -2.47 3.66 -17.57
N PHE A 35 -3.03 4.83 -17.31
CA PHE A 35 -4.29 4.98 -16.57
C PHE A 35 -5.48 5.30 -17.48
N ARG A 36 -6.61 4.66 -17.17
CA ARG A 36 -7.94 4.99 -17.69
C ARG A 36 -8.95 4.93 -16.55
N ASN A 37 -10.04 5.66 -16.67
CA ASN A 37 -11.19 5.59 -15.78
C ASN A 37 -10.80 5.75 -14.29
N ILE A 38 -9.93 6.72 -13.97
CA ILE A 38 -9.52 6.96 -12.59
C ILE A 38 -10.75 7.34 -11.76
N ARG A 39 -10.94 6.67 -10.64
CA ARG A 39 -12.02 6.93 -9.70
C ARG A 39 -11.45 7.18 -8.31
N GLN A 40 -11.94 8.22 -7.64
CA GLN A 40 -11.68 8.48 -6.24
C GLN A 40 -12.67 7.66 -5.41
N LEU A 41 -12.18 6.92 -4.42
CA LEU A 41 -12.99 6.00 -3.59
C LEU A 41 -13.23 6.54 -2.18
N THR A 42 -12.35 7.42 -1.68
CA THR A 42 -12.51 8.09 -0.38
C THR A 42 -12.48 9.60 -0.55
N PHE A 43 -13.10 10.33 0.36
CA PHE A 43 -13.23 11.79 0.30
C PHE A 43 -12.98 12.35 1.70
N GLY A 44 -11.78 12.90 1.90
CA GLY A 44 -11.30 13.41 3.19
C GLY A 44 -10.57 12.38 4.04
N GLY A 45 -9.91 12.86 5.08
CA GLY A 45 -9.05 12.08 5.97
C GLY A 45 -7.65 11.82 5.39
N ARG A 46 -6.83 11.13 6.16
CA ARG A 46 -5.50 10.66 5.75
C ARG A 46 -5.58 9.17 5.52
N ASN A 47 -5.78 8.78 4.27
CA ASN A 47 -5.92 7.37 3.91
C ASN A 47 -4.58 6.85 3.36
N ALA A 48 -4.23 5.61 3.66
CA ALA A 48 -3.03 4.95 3.19
C ALA A 48 -3.25 3.43 3.08
N GLU A 49 -2.31 2.75 2.42
CA GLU A 49 -2.20 1.30 2.40
C GLU A 49 -3.52 0.59 2.05
N ALA A 50 -4.08 0.94 0.89
CA ALA A 50 -5.28 0.30 0.39
C ALA A 50 -4.93 -0.95 -0.42
N TYR A 51 -5.40 -2.12 0.05
CA TYR A 51 -5.07 -3.41 -0.53
C TYR A 51 -6.32 -4.21 -0.87
N PHE A 52 -6.28 -4.95 -1.98
CA PHE A 52 -7.38 -5.83 -2.39
C PHE A 52 -7.53 -7.03 -1.46
N SER A 53 -8.76 -7.46 -1.25
CA SER A 53 -9.05 -8.78 -0.70
C SER A 53 -8.59 -9.90 -1.65
N PHE A 54 -8.43 -11.14 -1.17
CA PHE A 54 -8.03 -12.28 -2.02
C PHE A 54 -9.04 -12.55 -3.14
N GLY A 55 -10.34 -12.37 -2.86
CA GLY A 55 -11.42 -12.43 -3.86
C GLY A 55 -11.50 -11.20 -4.77
N GLN A 56 -10.72 -10.16 -4.47
CA GLN A 56 -10.65 -8.92 -5.24
C GLN A 56 -12.01 -8.21 -5.41
N ASN A 57 -12.85 -8.28 -4.39
CA ASN A 57 -14.17 -7.66 -4.36
C ASN A 57 -14.31 -6.59 -3.27
N GLN A 58 -13.30 -6.45 -2.40
CA GLN A 58 -13.22 -5.45 -1.34
C GLN A 58 -11.80 -4.87 -1.26
N LEU A 59 -11.70 -3.72 -0.60
CA LEU A 59 -10.44 -3.11 -0.18
C LEU A 59 -10.39 -3.05 1.35
N ILE A 60 -9.19 -3.21 1.91
CA ILE A 60 -8.84 -2.87 3.29
C ILE A 60 -7.85 -1.70 3.23
N PHE A 61 -7.99 -0.72 4.12
CA PHE A 61 -7.13 0.45 4.12
C PHE A 61 -7.04 1.04 5.53
N GLN A 62 -5.98 1.78 5.80
CA GLN A 62 -5.87 2.57 7.02
C GLN A 62 -6.31 4.01 6.79
N SER A 63 -6.84 4.62 7.83
CA SER A 63 -7.30 6.00 7.76
C SER A 63 -7.26 6.69 9.12
N THR A 64 -6.70 7.90 9.17
CA THR A 64 -6.95 8.86 10.25
C THR A 64 -8.10 9.76 9.83
N ARG A 65 -9.24 9.64 10.49
CA ARG A 65 -10.46 10.45 10.26
C ARG A 65 -11.30 10.55 11.53
N PRO A 66 -12.08 11.63 11.73
CA PRO A 66 -12.99 11.72 12.87
C PRO A 66 -13.90 10.49 12.99
N PRO A 67 -14.16 10.00 14.22
CA PRO A 67 -13.75 10.56 15.50
C PRO A 67 -12.37 10.09 16.00
N TYR A 68 -11.54 9.45 15.16
CA TYR A 68 -10.27 8.85 15.55
C TYR A 68 -9.11 9.85 15.36
N ASP A 69 -8.23 9.91 16.37
CA ASP A 69 -7.07 10.81 16.38
C ASP A 69 -5.85 10.20 15.69
N CYS A 70 -5.84 8.89 15.45
CA CYS A 70 -4.79 8.18 14.72
C CYS A 70 -5.36 7.08 13.84
N ASP A 71 -4.47 6.46 13.04
CA ASP A 71 -4.85 5.50 12.03
C ASP A 71 -5.65 4.33 12.62
N GLN A 72 -6.71 3.97 11.94
CA GLN A 72 -7.55 2.80 12.15
C GLN A 72 -7.75 2.05 10.83
N ILE A 73 -8.08 0.77 10.90
CA ILE A 73 -8.32 -0.05 9.71
C ILE A 73 -9.80 -0.08 9.35
N PHE A 74 -10.06 0.16 8.08
CA PHE A 74 -11.38 0.14 7.45
C PHE A 74 -11.41 -0.85 6.28
N THR A 75 -12.60 -1.34 5.96
CA THR A 75 -12.88 -2.04 4.71
C THR A 75 -13.92 -1.28 3.88
N MET A 76 -13.92 -1.48 2.57
CA MET A 76 -14.92 -0.92 1.65
C MET A 76 -15.10 -1.79 0.41
N ASN A 77 -16.18 -1.59 -0.31
CA ASN A 77 -16.39 -2.16 -1.65
C ASN A 77 -15.47 -1.46 -2.67
N LEU A 78 -15.27 -2.07 -3.86
CA LEU A 78 -14.44 -1.50 -4.93
C LEU A 78 -14.99 -0.22 -5.55
N ASP A 79 -16.23 0.15 -5.26
CA ASP A 79 -16.85 1.42 -5.67
C ASP A 79 -16.71 2.52 -4.60
N GLY A 80 -16.03 2.23 -3.49
CA GLY A 80 -15.87 3.14 -2.33
C GLY A 80 -17.04 3.12 -1.35
N SER A 81 -18.08 2.35 -1.62
CA SER A 81 -19.25 2.22 -0.72
C SER A 81 -18.97 1.29 0.48
N HIS A 82 -19.86 1.30 1.48
CA HIS A 82 -19.82 0.42 2.65
C HIS A 82 -18.52 0.50 3.44
N GLN A 83 -17.97 1.72 3.60
CA GLN A 83 -16.79 1.93 4.45
C GLN A 83 -17.13 1.61 5.89
N ARG A 84 -16.38 0.69 6.49
CA ARG A 84 -16.61 0.19 7.83
C ARG A 84 -15.31 0.04 8.61
N LEU A 85 -15.30 0.55 9.87
CA LEU A 85 -14.22 0.27 10.82
C LEU A 85 -14.18 -1.23 11.13
N VAL A 86 -12.99 -1.82 11.10
CA VAL A 86 -12.75 -3.24 11.45
C VAL A 86 -11.63 -3.44 12.45
N SER A 87 -10.91 -2.37 12.83
CA SER A 87 -10.04 -2.35 14.01
C SER A 87 -10.81 -1.91 15.26
N THR A 88 -10.13 -1.84 16.39
CA THR A 88 -10.77 -1.59 17.70
C THR A 88 -11.26 -0.17 17.92
N GLY A 89 -10.80 0.79 17.12
CA GLY A 89 -10.99 2.22 17.38
C GLY A 89 -10.09 2.78 18.48
N LYS A 90 -9.17 1.96 19.02
CA LYS A 90 -8.23 2.28 20.10
C LYS A 90 -6.80 2.09 19.63
N GLY A 91 -5.86 2.82 20.27
CA GLY A 91 -4.46 2.82 19.87
C GLY A 91 -4.29 3.27 18.43
N ARG A 92 -3.09 3.12 17.86
CA ARG A 92 -2.83 3.30 16.43
C ARG A 92 -2.80 1.94 15.75
N THR A 93 -3.47 1.82 14.62
CA THR A 93 -3.57 0.57 13.85
C THR A 93 -3.09 0.81 12.41
N THR A 94 -2.23 -0.05 11.88
CA THR A 94 -1.63 0.11 10.54
C THR A 94 -1.57 -1.21 9.77
N CYS A 95 -1.27 -1.14 8.48
CA CYS A 95 -0.93 -2.27 7.61
C CYS A 95 -1.98 -3.39 7.64
N GLY A 96 -3.24 -3.04 7.36
CA GLY A 96 -4.32 -4.03 7.28
C GLY A 96 -4.20 -4.92 6.04
N TYR A 97 -4.45 -6.23 6.17
CA TYR A 97 -4.43 -7.18 5.07
C TYR A 97 -5.51 -8.26 5.23
N PHE A 98 -6.09 -8.74 4.12
CA PHE A 98 -7.03 -9.86 4.17
C PHE A 98 -6.32 -11.21 4.23
N PHE A 99 -6.91 -12.17 4.93
CA PHE A 99 -6.54 -13.58 4.82
C PHE A 99 -7.19 -14.24 3.61
N PRO A 100 -6.64 -15.36 3.10
CA PRO A 100 -7.29 -16.17 2.07
C PRO A 100 -8.73 -16.51 2.42
N GLY A 101 -9.63 -16.33 1.44
CA GLY A 101 -11.06 -16.53 1.61
C GLY A 101 -11.82 -15.36 2.23
N ASP A 102 -11.13 -14.24 2.49
CA ASP A 102 -11.69 -12.93 2.89
C ASP A 102 -12.56 -12.92 4.17
N LYS A 103 -12.44 -13.99 4.99
CA LYS A 103 -13.20 -14.12 6.25
C LYS A 103 -12.46 -13.57 7.46
N LYS A 104 -11.17 -13.31 7.32
CA LYS A 104 -10.32 -12.78 8.38
C LYS A 104 -9.44 -11.66 7.84
N ILE A 105 -8.98 -10.80 8.76
CA ILE A 105 -8.05 -9.73 8.51
C ILE A 105 -6.86 -9.82 9.47
N LEU A 106 -5.73 -9.30 9.01
CA LEU A 106 -4.49 -9.08 9.75
C LEU A 106 -4.25 -7.59 9.84
N PHE A 107 -3.73 -7.10 10.95
CA PHE A 107 -3.25 -5.73 11.10
C PHE A 107 -2.28 -5.61 12.28
N ALA A 108 -1.44 -4.57 12.27
CA ALA A 108 -0.61 -4.20 13.39
C ALA A 108 -1.30 -3.13 14.25
N SER A 109 -1.16 -3.19 15.57
CA SER A 109 -1.80 -2.21 16.45
C SER A 109 -1.11 -2.09 17.81
N THR A 110 -1.19 -0.88 18.39
CA THR A 110 -0.71 -0.58 19.75
C THR A 110 -1.78 -0.72 20.81
N HIS A 111 -3.03 -1.06 20.46
CA HIS A 111 -4.17 -1.07 21.40
C HIS A 111 -4.02 -2.07 22.55
N GLY A 112 -3.19 -3.11 22.41
CA GLY A 112 -2.89 -4.05 23.50
C GLY A 112 -2.06 -3.44 24.63
N HIS A 113 -1.39 -2.32 24.37
CA HIS A 113 -0.54 -1.60 25.32
C HIS A 113 -1.17 -0.27 25.80
N GLY A 114 -2.29 0.13 25.23
CA GLY A 114 -3.04 1.32 25.64
C GLY A 114 -4.11 1.75 24.65
N ASP A 115 -5.15 2.41 25.17
CA ASP A 115 -6.29 2.87 24.35
C ASP A 115 -5.98 4.13 23.53
N GLY A 116 -5.00 4.94 23.97
CA GLY A 116 -4.64 6.20 23.33
C GLY A 116 -3.72 6.06 22.12
N CYS A 117 -3.68 7.09 21.29
CA CYS A 117 -2.69 7.16 20.23
C CYS A 117 -1.27 7.31 20.80
N PRO A 118 -0.27 6.59 20.26
CA PRO A 118 1.12 6.88 20.58
C PRO A 118 1.46 8.35 20.31
N PRO A 119 2.33 8.98 21.09
CA PRO A 119 2.73 10.36 20.83
C PRO A 119 3.33 10.51 19.42
N PRO A 120 3.15 11.66 18.77
CA PRO A 120 3.80 11.88 17.49
C PRO A 120 5.32 11.82 17.65
N PRO A 121 6.05 11.30 16.64
CA PRO A 121 7.51 11.26 16.68
C PRO A 121 8.12 12.64 16.88
N ASP A 122 9.20 12.73 17.66
CA ASP A 122 9.97 13.96 17.82
C ASP A 122 10.64 14.36 16.48
N ARG A 123 10.14 15.41 15.88
CA ARG A 123 10.64 15.94 14.60
C ARG A 123 11.81 16.91 14.73
N SER A 124 12.32 17.18 15.93
CA SER A 124 13.54 17.97 16.10
C SER A 124 14.75 17.37 15.38
N ARG A 125 14.70 16.02 15.15
CA ARG A 125 15.72 15.24 14.41
C ARG A 125 15.44 15.15 12.91
N GLY A 126 14.47 15.91 12.38
CA GLY A 126 14.06 15.89 10.98
C GLY A 126 12.82 15.05 10.72
N TYR A 127 12.65 14.60 9.47
CA TYR A 127 11.55 13.72 9.10
C TYR A 127 11.86 12.29 9.54
N VAL A 128 11.11 11.80 10.52
CA VAL A 128 11.28 10.46 11.11
C VAL A 128 9.94 9.74 11.21
N TRP A 129 9.97 8.41 11.19
CA TRP A 129 8.85 7.53 11.50
C TRP A 129 9.03 6.91 12.88
N GLY A 130 7.92 6.71 13.59
CA GLY A 130 7.89 5.95 14.83
C GLY A 130 7.75 4.45 14.54
N VAL A 131 8.68 3.66 15.10
CA VAL A 131 8.65 2.19 15.11
C VAL A 131 8.44 1.74 16.55
N PHE A 132 7.23 2.04 17.06
CA PHE A 132 6.92 1.85 18.48
C PHE A 132 6.92 0.38 18.87
N ASN A 133 7.57 0.05 19.98
CA ASN A 133 7.66 -1.31 20.53
C ASN A 133 6.29 -1.91 20.92
N ASP A 134 5.27 -1.05 21.01
CA ASP A 134 3.90 -1.45 21.37
C ASP A 134 3.09 -2.02 20.19
N TYR A 135 3.67 -2.07 18.99
CA TYR A 135 2.99 -2.69 17.86
C TYR A 135 3.10 -4.20 17.92
N ASP A 136 1.95 -4.86 18.00
CA ASP A 136 1.78 -6.30 17.84
C ASP A 136 0.91 -6.61 16.62
N LEU A 137 1.05 -7.83 16.08
CA LEU A 137 0.20 -8.33 15.00
C LEU A 137 -1.06 -9.00 15.55
N TYR A 138 -2.20 -8.63 15.01
CA TYR A 138 -3.51 -9.13 15.38
C TYR A 138 -4.22 -9.77 14.20
N VAL A 139 -5.05 -10.77 14.49
CA VAL A 139 -5.99 -11.37 13.55
C VAL A 139 -7.41 -11.22 14.10
N ALA A 140 -8.34 -10.83 13.22
CA ALA A 140 -9.76 -10.75 13.54
C ALA A 140 -10.59 -11.35 12.40
N ASN A 141 -11.89 -11.57 12.64
CA ASN A 141 -12.83 -11.78 11.55
C ASN A 141 -12.88 -10.52 10.65
N ALA A 142 -13.30 -10.63 9.40
CA ALA A 142 -13.41 -9.51 8.47
C ALA A 142 -14.37 -8.40 8.93
N ASP A 143 -15.21 -8.66 9.93
CA ASP A 143 -16.07 -7.67 10.56
C ASP A 143 -15.45 -7.02 11.82
N GLY A 144 -14.21 -7.36 12.15
CA GLY A 144 -13.48 -6.90 13.34
C GLY A 144 -13.73 -7.72 14.60
N SER A 145 -14.65 -8.69 14.59
CA SER A 145 -14.94 -9.55 15.74
C SER A 145 -13.85 -10.63 15.95
N ASN A 146 -13.88 -11.32 17.09
CA ASN A 146 -12.96 -12.41 17.44
C ASN A 146 -11.48 -12.05 17.32
N LEU A 147 -11.13 -10.84 17.75
CA LEU A 147 -9.76 -10.33 17.76
C LEU A 147 -8.86 -11.19 18.64
N LYS A 148 -7.66 -11.52 18.10
CA LYS A 148 -6.63 -12.30 18.78
C LYS A 148 -5.26 -11.77 18.42
N VAL A 149 -4.31 -11.86 19.36
CA VAL A 149 -2.89 -11.66 19.08
C VAL A 149 -2.42 -12.80 18.17
N LEU A 150 -1.73 -12.46 17.08
CA LEU A 150 -1.10 -13.41 16.16
C LEU A 150 0.40 -13.52 16.44
N SER A 151 1.08 -12.39 16.62
CA SER A 151 2.49 -12.30 17.01
C SER A 151 2.66 -11.10 17.95
N ALA A 152 3.36 -11.33 19.04
CA ALA A 152 3.79 -10.30 19.97
C ALA A 152 5.22 -10.61 20.40
N SER A 153 6.11 -9.63 20.29
CA SER A 153 7.49 -9.72 20.72
C SER A 153 7.85 -8.55 21.64
N LYS A 154 9.07 -8.53 22.17
CA LYS A 154 9.57 -7.34 22.84
C LYS A 154 10.06 -6.36 21.79
N GLY A 155 9.15 -5.64 21.14
CA GLY A 155 9.52 -4.68 20.12
C GLY A 155 8.45 -4.51 19.07
N TYR A 156 8.81 -3.83 18.00
CA TYR A 156 7.94 -3.55 16.86
C TYR A 156 7.64 -4.82 16.07
N ASP A 157 6.38 -5.21 15.93
CA ASP A 157 5.88 -6.23 15.01
C ASP A 157 4.81 -5.59 14.12
N ALA A 158 5.12 -5.27 12.85
CA ALA A 158 4.18 -4.60 11.94
C ALA A 158 4.48 -4.88 10.45
N GLU A 159 3.82 -4.12 9.57
CA GLU A 159 4.01 -4.16 8.11
C GLU A 159 3.77 -5.56 7.50
N ALA A 160 2.82 -6.30 8.05
CA ALA A 160 2.59 -7.69 7.68
C ALA A 160 1.73 -7.82 6.42
N THR A 161 2.19 -8.61 5.46
CA THR A 161 1.45 -8.98 4.24
C THR A 161 1.43 -10.51 4.06
N ILE A 162 0.45 -10.99 3.29
CA ILE A 162 0.25 -12.44 3.08
C ILE A 162 0.61 -12.79 1.64
N SER A 163 1.35 -13.90 1.47
CA SER A 163 1.70 -14.43 0.15
C SER A 163 0.46 -14.74 -0.69
N PRO A 164 0.48 -14.49 -2.02
CA PRO A 164 -0.68 -14.71 -2.90
C PRO A 164 -1.20 -16.15 -2.93
N ASN A 165 -0.35 -17.14 -2.59
CA ASN A 165 -0.75 -18.54 -2.41
C ASN A 165 -1.38 -18.84 -1.03
N GLY A 166 -1.45 -17.83 -0.15
CA GLY A 166 -2.07 -17.93 1.17
C GLY A 166 -1.36 -18.85 2.16
N ARG A 167 -0.04 -18.99 2.11
CA ARG A 167 0.72 -19.90 2.97
C ARG A 167 1.60 -19.24 4.00
N LYS A 168 2.14 -18.06 3.69
CA LYS A 168 3.10 -17.35 4.53
C LYS A 168 2.69 -15.90 4.74
N ILE A 169 3.08 -15.36 5.87
CA ILE A 169 3.08 -13.94 6.21
C ILE A 169 4.54 -13.49 6.16
N VAL A 170 4.82 -12.32 5.57
CA VAL A 170 6.07 -11.58 5.75
C VAL A 170 5.76 -10.34 6.57
N PHE A 171 6.63 -9.97 7.51
CA PHE A 171 6.44 -8.83 8.40
C PHE A 171 7.77 -8.26 8.87
N THR A 172 7.76 -7.03 9.36
CA THR A 172 8.91 -6.34 9.94
C THR A 172 8.89 -6.47 11.46
N SER A 173 10.04 -6.78 12.07
CA SER A 173 10.15 -6.91 13.53
C SER A 173 11.50 -6.47 14.06
N THR A 174 11.51 -5.90 15.29
CA THR A 174 12.74 -5.58 16.03
C THR A 174 13.11 -6.62 17.08
N ARG A 175 12.54 -7.83 17.03
CA ARG A 175 12.71 -8.90 18.05
C ARG A 175 14.17 -9.30 18.31
N ASP A 176 15.06 -9.15 17.33
CA ASP A 176 16.48 -9.47 17.42
C ASP A 176 17.36 -8.20 17.55
N GLY A 177 16.73 -7.04 17.84
CA GLY A 177 17.42 -5.77 18.16
C GLY A 177 17.64 -4.86 16.97
N ASP A 178 17.21 -5.24 15.76
CA ASP A 178 17.23 -4.43 14.54
C ASP A 178 15.92 -4.60 13.77
N LEU A 179 15.64 -3.70 12.81
CA LEU A 179 14.44 -3.74 11.96
C LEU A 179 14.65 -4.70 10.78
N GLU A 180 14.17 -5.91 10.95
CA GLU A 180 14.39 -7.00 10.02
C GLU A 180 13.10 -7.60 9.49
N LEU A 181 13.17 -8.23 8.32
CA LEU A 181 12.08 -9.02 7.77
C LEU A 181 12.05 -10.42 8.36
N TYR A 182 10.85 -10.87 8.66
CA TYR A 182 10.56 -12.24 9.10
C TYR A 182 9.44 -12.83 8.27
N THR A 183 9.45 -14.17 8.14
CA THR A 183 8.29 -14.91 7.63
C THR A 183 7.74 -15.82 8.73
N MET A 184 6.44 -16.12 8.64
CA MET A 184 5.76 -17.09 9.49
C MET A 184 4.60 -17.77 8.76
N ASN A 185 4.09 -18.88 9.32
CA ASN A 185 2.85 -19.48 8.87
C ASN A 185 1.64 -18.59 9.25
N LEU A 186 0.49 -18.80 8.58
CA LEU A 186 -0.74 -18.00 8.83
C LEU A 186 -1.27 -18.08 10.27
N ASN A 187 -0.85 -19.06 11.05
CA ASN A 187 -1.22 -19.23 12.45
C ASN A 187 -0.19 -18.67 13.43
N GLY A 188 0.83 -17.95 12.94
CA GLY A 188 1.90 -17.36 13.76
C GLY A 188 3.06 -18.32 14.08
N SER A 189 3.02 -19.57 13.64
CA SER A 189 4.10 -20.55 13.86
C SER A 189 5.22 -20.43 12.82
N ASP A 190 6.37 -21.07 13.08
CA ASP A 190 7.51 -21.17 12.15
C ASP A 190 8.05 -19.78 11.76
N VAL A 191 8.30 -18.95 12.77
CA VAL A 191 8.88 -17.61 12.56
C VAL A 191 10.35 -17.75 12.15
N ARG A 192 10.72 -17.18 11.01
CA ARG A 192 12.08 -17.21 10.45
C ARG A 192 12.51 -15.83 10.04
N ARG A 193 13.71 -15.43 10.45
CA ARG A 193 14.36 -14.21 10.00
C ARG A 193 14.79 -14.34 8.55
N ILE A 194 14.54 -13.29 7.76
CA ILE A 194 14.83 -13.22 6.32
C ILE A 194 16.03 -12.31 6.04
N THR A 195 16.11 -11.16 6.71
CA THR A 195 17.19 -10.18 6.54
C THR A 195 18.08 -10.14 7.78
N THR A 196 19.34 -9.73 7.63
CA THR A 196 20.33 -9.73 8.72
C THR A 196 21.33 -8.59 8.62
N GLU A 197 21.24 -7.73 7.60
CA GLU A 197 22.13 -6.59 7.43
C GLU A 197 21.68 -5.44 8.34
N LEU A 198 22.63 -4.82 9.05
CA LEU A 198 22.32 -3.72 9.96
C LEU A 198 21.58 -2.60 9.22
N GLY A 199 20.36 -2.26 9.67
CA GLY A 199 19.58 -1.22 9.06
C GLY A 199 18.07 -1.45 9.18
N TYR A 200 17.32 -0.75 8.36
CA TYR A 200 15.88 -0.92 8.25
C TYR A 200 15.55 -1.80 7.04
N ASP A 201 14.86 -2.89 7.27
CA ASP A 201 14.22 -3.73 6.26
C ASP A 201 12.72 -3.83 6.52
N GLY A 202 11.87 -3.41 5.59
CA GLY A 202 10.43 -3.39 5.86
C GLY A 202 9.53 -3.18 4.64
N GLY A 203 8.21 -3.19 4.88
CA GLY A 203 7.19 -2.96 3.87
C GLY A 203 7.21 -3.97 2.73
N ALA A 204 7.34 -5.24 3.05
CA ALA A 204 7.61 -6.31 2.11
C ALA A 204 6.35 -6.92 1.51
N PHE A 205 6.45 -7.34 0.22
CA PHE A 205 5.43 -8.08 -0.50
C PHE A 205 6.02 -9.27 -1.25
N PHE A 206 5.29 -10.38 -1.24
CA PHE A 206 5.62 -11.52 -2.10
C PHE A 206 5.27 -11.24 -3.56
N SER A 207 6.05 -11.82 -4.49
CA SER A 207 5.66 -11.92 -5.90
C SER A 207 4.40 -12.77 -6.05
N TRP A 208 3.67 -12.60 -7.16
CA TRP A 208 2.42 -13.31 -7.40
C TRP A 208 2.60 -14.83 -7.50
N ASP A 209 3.77 -15.29 -7.96
CA ASP A 209 4.15 -16.71 -7.98
C ASP A 209 4.72 -17.20 -6.64
N GLY A 210 4.91 -16.30 -5.66
CA GLY A 210 5.39 -16.58 -4.31
C GLY A 210 6.87 -16.94 -4.22
N LYS A 211 7.68 -16.66 -5.26
CA LYS A 211 9.10 -17.04 -5.29
C LYS A 211 10.03 -15.95 -4.78
N ASN A 212 9.61 -14.69 -4.83
CA ASN A 212 10.42 -13.56 -4.43
C ASN A 212 9.68 -12.70 -3.40
N ILE A 213 10.46 -11.91 -2.66
CA ILE A 213 9.99 -10.85 -1.76
C ILE A 213 10.65 -9.55 -2.21
N VAL A 214 9.83 -8.50 -2.46
CA VAL A 214 10.30 -7.13 -2.67
C VAL A 214 10.07 -6.34 -1.39
N TYR A 215 11.02 -5.48 -1.02
CA TYR A 215 10.96 -4.68 0.19
C TYR A 215 11.72 -3.36 0.03
N ARG A 216 11.53 -2.44 0.97
CA ARG A 216 12.34 -1.22 1.08
C ARG A 216 13.35 -1.39 2.20
N ALA A 217 14.56 -0.86 1.99
CA ALA A 217 15.62 -0.96 2.99
C ALA A 217 16.51 0.29 3.04
N TYR A 218 17.11 0.51 4.21
CA TYR A 218 18.20 1.45 4.43
C TYR A 218 19.28 0.78 5.24
N HIS A 219 20.46 0.61 4.65
CA HIS A 219 21.64 0.06 5.31
C HIS A 219 22.69 1.16 5.47
N PRO A 220 23.09 1.50 6.72
CA PRO A 220 24.14 2.50 6.98
C PRO A 220 25.47 2.11 6.36
N LYS A 221 26.12 3.05 5.64
CA LYS A 221 27.33 2.76 4.82
C LYS A 221 28.64 3.09 5.54
N ASP A 222 28.58 3.90 6.59
CA ASP A 222 29.76 4.31 7.36
C ASP A 222 29.45 4.39 8.85
N SER A 223 30.51 4.64 9.65
CA SER A 223 30.39 4.69 11.12
C SER A 223 29.48 5.83 11.61
N VAL A 224 29.37 6.93 10.88
CA VAL A 224 28.51 8.06 11.24
C VAL A 224 27.04 7.68 11.06
N GLU A 225 26.70 7.12 9.90
CA GLU A 225 25.34 6.62 9.61
C GLU A 225 24.94 5.50 10.57
N VAL A 226 25.86 4.58 10.92
CA VAL A 226 25.62 3.52 11.94
C VAL A 226 25.28 4.11 13.30
N VAL A 227 26.05 5.10 13.76
CA VAL A 227 25.80 5.76 15.06
C VAL A 227 24.43 6.47 15.05
N GLU A 228 24.13 7.21 13.98
CA GLU A 228 22.85 7.91 13.84
C GLU A 228 21.68 6.92 13.80
N TYR A 229 21.76 5.87 12.99
CA TYR A 229 20.71 4.84 12.88
C TYR A 229 20.43 4.19 14.25
N LYS A 230 21.46 3.72 14.94
CA LYS A 230 21.31 3.09 16.25
C LYS A 230 20.74 4.04 17.31
N ALA A 231 21.13 5.32 17.29
CA ALA A 231 20.59 6.32 18.20
C ALA A 231 19.10 6.61 17.92
N LEU A 232 18.69 6.63 16.64
CA LEU A 232 17.28 6.77 16.28
C LEU A 232 16.47 5.53 16.69
N LEU A 233 16.98 4.34 16.40
CA LEU A 233 16.30 3.09 16.73
C LEU A 233 16.13 2.92 18.25
N ALA A 234 17.11 3.33 19.06
CA ALA A 234 16.98 3.36 20.51
C ALA A 234 15.85 4.27 21.01
N ASP A 235 15.55 5.34 20.26
CA ASP A 235 14.41 6.24 20.50
C ASP A 235 13.13 5.76 19.77
N GLN A 236 13.12 4.54 19.24
CA GLN A 236 12.02 3.97 18.43
C GLN A 236 11.69 4.80 17.19
N LEU A 237 12.70 5.34 16.53
CA LEU A 237 12.59 6.16 15.34
C LEU A 237 13.44 5.61 14.20
N VAL A 238 13.03 5.91 12.95
CA VAL A 238 13.84 5.69 11.74
C VAL A 238 13.71 6.88 10.80
N LYS A 239 14.77 7.12 10.00
CA LYS A 239 14.74 8.10 8.90
C LYS A 239 14.41 7.42 7.59
N PRO A 240 13.29 7.76 6.92
CA PRO A 240 12.91 7.12 5.67
C PRO A 240 13.52 7.78 4.41
N SER A 241 14.36 8.77 4.55
CA SER A 241 14.77 9.67 3.46
C SER A 241 15.74 9.07 2.43
N LYS A 242 16.31 7.90 2.71
CA LYS A 242 17.30 7.23 1.84
C LYS A 242 17.00 5.74 1.65
N MET A 243 15.72 5.37 1.69
CA MET A 243 15.35 3.97 1.49
C MET A 243 15.44 3.59 0.02
N GLU A 244 15.96 2.41 -0.25
CA GLU A 244 16.07 1.83 -1.58
C GLU A 244 15.19 0.58 -1.69
N ILE A 245 14.87 0.16 -2.92
CA ILE A 245 14.12 -1.06 -3.18
C ILE A 245 15.07 -2.24 -3.33
N PHE A 246 14.76 -3.31 -2.62
CA PHE A 246 15.49 -4.57 -2.63
C PHE A 246 14.56 -5.73 -3.01
N ILE A 247 15.17 -6.82 -3.45
CA ILE A 247 14.50 -8.10 -3.72
C ILE A 247 15.35 -9.24 -3.15
N CYS A 248 14.68 -10.31 -2.69
CA CYS A 248 15.31 -11.59 -2.36
C CYS A 248 14.40 -12.74 -2.80
N ASP A 249 14.87 -13.98 -2.72
CA ASP A 249 13.97 -15.13 -2.84
C ASP A 249 13.06 -15.25 -1.60
N ALA A 250 12.03 -16.09 -1.68
CA ALA A 250 11.03 -16.24 -0.60
C ALA A 250 11.60 -16.91 0.66
N ASP A 251 12.78 -17.51 0.58
CA ASP A 251 13.49 -18.15 1.70
C ASP A 251 14.54 -17.22 2.34
N GLY A 252 14.72 -16.00 1.78
CA GLY A 252 15.66 -15.00 2.29
C GLY A 252 17.08 -15.19 1.78
N ASN A 253 17.26 -15.68 0.55
CA ASN A 253 18.55 -15.72 -0.12
C ASN A 253 18.56 -14.73 -1.30
N ASP A 254 19.72 -14.57 -1.93
CA ASP A 254 19.91 -13.80 -3.17
C ASP A 254 19.44 -12.33 -3.07
N HIS A 255 19.75 -11.68 -1.93
CA HIS A 255 19.44 -10.26 -1.72
C HIS A 255 20.11 -9.38 -2.77
N LYS A 256 19.31 -8.52 -3.40
CA LYS A 256 19.78 -7.58 -4.43
C LYS A 256 19.11 -6.23 -4.26
N GLN A 257 19.94 -5.18 -4.21
CA GLN A 257 19.48 -3.79 -4.32
C GLN A 257 19.08 -3.49 -5.77
N LEU A 258 17.86 -2.97 -5.98
CA LEU A 258 17.31 -2.64 -7.31
C LEU A 258 17.40 -1.16 -7.63
N THR A 259 17.30 -0.28 -6.64
CA THR A 259 17.46 1.17 -6.81
C THR A 259 18.68 1.66 -6.05
N ASN A 260 19.29 2.73 -6.56
CA ASN A 260 20.40 3.43 -5.90
C ASN A 260 20.26 4.92 -6.18
N THR A 261 19.15 5.48 -5.72
CA THR A 261 18.77 6.85 -6.01
C THR A 261 19.29 7.84 -4.96
N GLY A 262 19.59 7.34 -3.74
CA GLY A 262 19.95 8.16 -2.58
C GLY A 262 18.76 8.98 -2.06
N THR A 263 17.54 8.64 -2.48
CA THR A 263 16.27 9.30 -2.12
C THR A 263 15.34 8.31 -1.42
N ALA A 264 14.10 8.72 -1.17
CA ALA A 264 13.11 7.86 -0.54
C ALA A 264 12.35 7.04 -1.59
N ASN A 265 12.40 5.72 -1.47
CA ASN A 265 11.65 4.77 -2.29
C ASN A 265 10.80 3.90 -1.37
N PHE A 266 9.48 3.82 -1.62
CA PHE A 266 8.52 3.18 -0.72
C PHE A 266 7.56 2.26 -1.43
N SER A 267 6.83 1.46 -0.62
CA SER A 267 5.67 0.69 -1.02
C SER A 267 5.84 -0.07 -2.34
N PRO A 268 6.91 -0.87 -2.50
CA PRO A 268 7.10 -1.66 -3.70
C PRO A 268 6.01 -2.74 -3.79
N PHE A 269 5.53 -3.00 -5.01
CA PHE A 269 4.57 -4.06 -5.28
C PHE A 269 4.83 -4.71 -6.64
N PHE A 270 4.74 -6.04 -6.72
CA PHE A 270 4.93 -6.74 -7.98
C PHE A 270 3.78 -6.50 -8.97
N HIS A 271 4.12 -6.23 -10.22
CA HIS A 271 3.18 -6.38 -11.31
C HIS A 271 2.80 -7.87 -11.48
N PRO A 272 1.57 -8.21 -11.90
CA PRO A 272 1.12 -9.61 -12.02
C PRO A 272 1.94 -10.50 -12.96
N ASP A 273 2.74 -9.91 -13.85
CA ASP A 273 3.66 -10.65 -14.72
C ASP A 273 4.90 -11.23 -13.99
N ASN A 274 5.11 -10.88 -12.70
CA ASN A 274 6.30 -11.22 -11.91
C ASN A 274 7.64 -10.74 -12.50
N LYS A 275 7.61 -9.81 -13.44
CA LYS A 275 8.80 -9.28 -14.12
C LYS A 275 9.03 -7.81 -13.85
N ARG A 276 8.03 -7.11 -13.34
CA ARG A 276 8.06 -5.68 -13.05
C ARG A 276 7.65 -5.39 -11.61
N ILE A 277 8.13 -4.28 -11.09
CA ILE A 277 7.83 -3.77 -9.74
C ILE A 277 7.38 -2.32 -9.87
N LEU A 278 6.21 -1.98 -9.26
CA LEU A 278 5.80 -0.61 -9.02
C LEU A 278 6.26 -0.19 -7.64
N PHE A 279 6.63 1.08 -7.48
CA PHE A 279 6.98 1.66 -6.18
C PHE A 279 6.78 3.18 -6.21
N ALA A 280 6.70 3.80 -5.04
CA ALA A 280 6.66 5.25 -4.89
C ALA A 280 8.07 5.79 -4.68
N SER A 281 8.41 6.91 -5.34
CA SER A 281 9.73 7.54 -5.22
C SER A 281 9.63 9.06 -5.36
N ASN A 282 10.51 9.76 -4.63
CA ASN A 282 10.73 11.19 -4.78
C ASN A 282 11.99 11.52 -5.59
N VAL A 283 12.48 10.61 -6.41
CA VAL A 283 13.73 10.73 -7.17
C VAL A 283 13.82 11.99 -8.04
N LYS A 284 12.69 12.53 -8.50
CA LYS A 284 12.63 13.77 -9.28
C LYS A 284 12.41 15.03 -8.45
N ASP A 285 12.21 14.92 -7.14
CA ASP A 285 12.10 16.07 -6.24
C ASP A 285 13.28 16.08 -5.24
N PRO A 286 14.34 16.86 -5.51
CA PRO A 286 15.52 16.92 -4.62
C PRO A 286 15.20 17.41 -3.19
N ARG A 287 14.06 18.03 -2.98
CA ARG A 287 13.59 18.50 -1.66
C ARG A 287 12.77 17.46 -0.91
N GLY A 288 12.48 16.32 -1.57
CA GLY A 288 11.87 15.17 -0.96
C GLY A 288 10.39 15.28 -0.60
N ARG A 289 9.62 16.11 -1.30
CA ARG A 289 8.19 16.33 -0.98
C ARG A 289 7.22 15.76 -2.00
N ASN A 290 7.68 15.52 -3.23
CA ASN A 290 6.84 15.03 -4.32
C ASN A 290 7.15 13.55 -4.59
N PHE A 291 6.16 12.69 -4.35
CA PHE A 291 6.25 11.25 -4.58
C PHE A 291 5.39 10.85 -5.76
N GLU A 292 6.01 10.15 -6.71
CA GLU A 292 5.34 9.59 -7.86
C GLU A 292 5.49 8.07 -7.89
N LEU A 293 4.56 7.40 -8.56
CA LEU A 293 4.70 5.97 -8.85
C LEU A 293 5.63 5.77 -10.04
N TYR A 294 6.52 4.81 -9.89
CA TYR A 294 7.44 4.34 -10.93
C TYR A 294 7.27 2.85 -11.12
N ILE A 295 7.54 2.36 -12.32
CA ILE A 295 7.67 0.94 -12.64
C ILE A 295 9.06 0.65 -13.15
N MET A 296 9.63 -0.51 -12.79
CA MET A 296 10.91 -0.99 -13.31
C MET A 296 10.87 -2.51 -13.46
N ASN A 297 11.82 -3.07 -14.20
CA ASN A 297 12.02 -4.52 -14.23
C ASN A 297 12.57 -5.03 -12.89
N ILE A 298 12.40 -6.34 -12.60
CA ILE A 298 12.93 -6.98 -11.37
C ILE A 298 14.46 -7.02 -11.30
N ASP A 299 15.16 -6.66 -12.38
CA ASP A 299 16.62 -6.48 -12.38
C ASP A 299 17.05 -5.03 -12.10
N GLY A 300 16.09 -4.11 -11.93
CA GLY A 300 16.30 -2.67 -11.71
C GLY A 300 16.39 -1.85 -12.99
N SER A 301 16.28 -2.46 -14.18
CA SER A 301 16.31 -1.77 -15.47
C SER A 301 14.96 -1.17 -15.86
N ASN A 302 14.95 -0.34 -16.91
CA ASN A 302 13.74 0.23 -17.54
C ASN A 302 12.84 1.00 -16.56
N LEU A 303 13.44 1.89 -15.76
CA LEU A 303 12.69 2.77 -14.85
C LEU A 303 11.80 3.73 -15.64
N GLU A 304 10.50 3.71 -15.38
CA GLU A 304 9.50 4.57 -15.98
C GLU A 304 8.62 5.23 -14.91
N GLN A 305 8.34 6.54 -15.05
CA GLN A 305 7.38 7.24 -14.21
C GLN A 305 5.94 6.98 -14.69
N ILE A 306 5.05 6.67 -13.75
CA ILE A 306 3.66 6.29 -14.02
C ILE A 306 2.69 7.43 -13.69
N THR A 307 2.86 8.12 -12.55
CA THR A 307 1.99 9.20 -12.11
C THR A 307 2.62 10.57 -12.31
N PHE A 308 1.78 11.59 -12.57
CA PHE A 308 2.18 12.97 -12.80
C PHE A 308 1.19 13.97 -12.17
N GLY A 309 0.14 13.48 -11.53
CA GLY A 309 -0.90 14.29 -10.91
C GLY A 309 -0.84 14.25 -9.39
N GLY A 310 -0.95 15.43 -8.76
CA GLY A 310 -0.79 15.59 -7.31
C GLY A 310 0.68 15.78 -6.92
N HIS A 311 0.96 15.66 -5.60
CA HIS A 311 2.31 15.75 -5.03
C HIS A 311 2.67 14.49 -4.24
N PHE A 312 1.69 13.62 -4.00
CA PHE A 312 1.91 12.37 -3.29
C PHE A 312 1.12 11.25 -3.95
N ASN A 313 1.83 10.28 -4.49
CA ASN A 313 1.28 9.04 -5.05
C ASN A 313 2.05 7.86 -4.46
N SER A 314 1.35 6.90 -3.83
CA SER A 314 2.00 5.79 -3.13
C SER A 314 1.09 4.58 -2.97
N PHE A 315 1.60 3.50 -2.38
CA PHE A 315 0.90 2.27 -2.04
C PHE A 315 0.14 1.65 -3.21
N PRO A 316 0.82 1.38 -4.34
CA PRO A 316 0.18 0.74 -5.49
C PRO A 316 -0.07 -0.74 -5.21
N MET A 317 -1.24 -1.24 -5.63
CA MET A 317 -1.51 -2.68 -5.68
C MET A 317 -2.33 -3.02 -6.90
N PHE A 318 -1.90 -3.99 -7.68
CA PHE A 318 -2.64 -4.51 -8.82
C PHE A 318 -3.70 -5.54 -8.43
N THR A 319 -4.75 -5.64 -9.25
CA THR A 319 -5.55 -6.87 -9.31
C THR A 319 -4.72 -8.00 -9.92
N ARG A 320 -5.05 -9.25 -9.61
CA ARG A 320 -4.33 -10.44 -10.09
C ARG A 320 -4.27 -10.55 -11.63
N ASP A 321 -5.28 -10.04 -12.31
CA ASP A 321 -5.36 -10.00 -13.78
C ASP A 321 -4.61 -8.81 -14.40
N GLY A 322 -4.01 -7.94 -13.59
CA GLY A 322 -3.26 -6.76 -14.02
C GLY A 322 -4.12 -5.64 -14.62
N LYS A 323 -5.44 -5.74 -14.57
CA LYS A 323 -6.31 -4.77 -15.24
C LYS A 323 -6.67 -3.55 -14.42
N LYS A 324 -6.47 -3.60 -13.11
CA LYS A 324 -6.77 -2.48 -12.21
C LYS A 324 -5.60 -2.25 -11.25
N LEU A 325 -5.40 -0.98 -10.93
CA LEU A 325 -4.47 -0.52 -9.92
C LEU A 325 -5.23 0.29 -8.88
N VAL A 326 -5.10 -0.05 -7.60
CA VAL A 326 -5.45 0.83 -6.48
C VAL A 326 -4.18 1.55 -6.03
N PHE A 327 -4.30 2.82 -5.65
CA PHE A 327 -3.19 3.63 -5.14
C PHE A 327 -3.71 4.76 -4.27
N ILE A 328 -2.83 5.36 -3.49
CA ILE A 328 -3.11 6.55 -2.68
C ILE A 328 -2.59 7.77 -3.42
N SER A 329 -3.37 8.85 -3.41
CA SER A 329 -2.96 10.12 -4.00
C SER A 329 -3.58 11.32 -3.27
N ASP A 330 -2.91 12.47 -3.32
CA ASP A 330 -3.44 13.76 -2.90
C ASP A 330 -4.06 14.55 -4.08
N ARG A 331 -4.15 13.93 -5.29
CA ARG A 331 -4.89 14.54 -6.40
C ARG A 331 -6.33 14.83 -5.97
N ASN A 332 -6.85 15.98 -6.33
CA ASN A 332 -8.18 16.44 -5.92
C ASN A 332 -8.38 16.58 -4.39
N ALA A 333 -7.29 16.67 -3.61
CA ALA A 333 -7.35 16.96 -2.18
C ALA A 333 -7.85 18.39 -1.92
N LYS A 334 -8.63 18.56 -0.84
CA LYS A 334 -9.12 19.86 -0.38
C LYS A 334 -8.24 20.48 0.70
N ASP A 335 -7.52 19.62 1.41
CA ASP A 335 -6.61 19.98 2.50
C ASP A 335 -5.19 19.47 2.22
N PRO A 336 -4.12 20.17 2.70
CA PRO A 336 -2.72 19.81 2.40
C PRO A 336 -2.28 18.41 2.90
N TYR A 337 -3.05 17.81 3.80
CA TYR A 337 -2.77 16.49 4.38
C TYR A 337 -3.87 15.48 4.09
N GLU A 338 -4.73 15.78 3.12
CA GLU A 338 -5.75 14.85 2.66
C GLU A 338 -5.13 13.91 1.63
N PHE A 339 -5.20 12.61 1.90
CA PHE A 339 -4.79 11.55 1.00
C PHE A 339 -5.97 10.62 0.77
N ASN A 340 -6.27 10.32 -0.48
CA ASN A 340 -7.44 9.52 -0.84
C ASN A 340 -7.04 8.25 -1.58
N VAL A 341 -7.90 7.24 -1.47
CA VAL A 341 -7.80 5.99 -2.24
C VAL A 341 -8.35 6.25 -3.63
N PHE A 342 -7.56 5.89 -4.64
CA PHE A 342 -7.96 5.91 -6.05
C PHE A 342 -7.85 4.52 -6.66
N MET A 343 -8.64 4.28 -7.69
CA MET A 343 -8.53 3.09 -8.52
C MET A 343 -8.59 3.49 -9.99
N ALA A 344 -7.67 2.94 -10.79
CA ALA A 344 -7.61 3.13 -12.23
C ALA A 344 -7.71 1.79 -12.97
N ASP A 345 -8.23 1.80 -14.18
CA ASP A 345 -8.03 0.72 -15.14
C ASP A 345 -6.60 0.87 -15.70
N TRP A 346 -5.84 -0.23 -15.69
CA TRP A 346 -4.47 -0.29 -16.19
C TRP A 346 -4.45 -0.68 -17.67
N VAL A 347 -3.65 0.02 -18.46
CA VAL A 347 -3.32 -0.32 -19.85
C VAL A 347 -1.80 -0.36 -20.03
N GLU A 348 -1.33 -1.36 -20.79
CA GLU A 348 0.08 -1.55 -21.10
C GLU A 348 0.62 -0.48 -22.08
#